data_41873c9c76f1824d0e4512014e70f4f3
#
_entry.id   41873c9c76f1824d0e4512014e70f4f3
#
_cell.length_a   1.000
_cell.length_b   1.000
_cell.length_c   1.000
_cell.angle_alpha   90.00
_cell.angle_beta   90.00
_cell.angle_gamma   90.00
#
_symmetry.space_group_name_H-M   'P 1'
#
loop_
_entity.id
_entity.type
_entity.pdbx_description
1 polymer ?
#
loop_
_entity_poly.entity_id
_entity_poly.type
_entity_poly.pdbx_seq_one_letter_code
_entity_poly.pdbx_strand_id
1 'polypeptide(L)'
;MFERRIFSRTAAVAAIAGLAGLAPAKAADSVKVGLILPMTGGQASTGKQIENAIKLYMQQKGDTVAGKKVEIILKDDAAIPDKTKTAAQELIVNDKVNFIAGFGVTPAALAAAPLATQAKIPEVVMAAGTSIITERSPYIVRTSFTLAQSSTIIGDWAVKNGIKKVATLTSDYAPGNDALNFFKQHFTAGGGEVVEEVKTPLQNPDFAPFLQRMKDAKPDAIFVFVPAGQGGNFVKQYAERGLDKAGIKVIGPGDVTDDDLLNNMGDAVLGTVTAHLYSAAHPSAMNKDFVAAYKKAFGNRPGFMAVGGYDGIHLIYEALKKTGGDTNGDKLIEAMKGQKWESPRGPISIDPETRDIVQNIYIRKVEKVDGELYNVEFATFEAVKDLGKTKK
;
A
#
# COMPACT_ATOMS: atom_id res chain seq x y z
N MET A 1 46.31 -89.04 29.95
CA MET A 1 47.09 -88.66 28.83
C MET A 1 46.80 -87.19 28.65
N PHE A 2 47.82 -86.42 28.68
CA PHE A 2 47.78 -85.00 29.05
C PHE A 2 47.46 -84.11 27.86
N GLU A 3 46.42 -83.25 28.03
CA GLU A 3 46.20 -82.11 27.16
C GLU A 3 46.65 -80.81 27.83
N ARG A 4 47.46 -80.08 27.11
CA ARG A 4 47.94 -78.72 27.52
C ARG A 4 46.98 -77.65 26.99
N ARG A 5 46.40 -76.85 27.89
CA ARG A 5 45.64 -75.64 27.59
C ARG A 5 46.61 -74.52 27.25
N ILE A 6 46.37 -73.90 26.11
CA ILE A 6 47.04 -72.65 25.67
C ILE A 6 46.02 -71.50 25.96
N PHE A 7 46.40 -70.56 26.78
CA PHE A 7 45.70 -69.31 27.02
C PHE A 7 46.05 -68.27 25.95
N SER A 8 45.06 -67.90 25.17
CA SER A 8 45.13 -66.80 24.24
C SER A 8 44.61 -65.51 24.94
N ARG A 9 45.50 -64.53 25.09
CA ARG A 9 45.18 -63.19 25.58
C ARG A 9 44.69 -62.35 24.46
N THR A 10 43.39 -62.02 24.41
CA THR A 10 42.78 -61.07 23.49
C THR A 10 42.88 -59.68 24.08
N ALA A 11 43.61 -58.78 23.43
CA ALA A 11 43.70 -57.38 23.80
C ALA A 11 42.41 -56.65 23.38
N ALA A 12 41.73 -56.06 24.36
CA ALA A 12 40.58 -55.18 24.08
C ALA A 12 41.10 -53.80 23.64
N VAL A 13 40.83 -53.46 22.38
CA VAL A 13 41.03 -52.08 21.86
C VAL A 13 39.78 -51.28 22.23
N ALA A 14 39.91 -50.34 23.16
CA ALA A 14 38.86 -49.39 23.51
C ALA A 14 38.73 -48.32 22.39
N ALA A 15 37.68 -48.38 21.63
CA ALA A 15 37.27 -47.33 20.68
C ALA A 15 36.69 -46.14 21.47
N ILE A 16 37.47 -45.08 21.62
CA ILE A 16 36.94 -43.77 22.10
C ILE A 16 36.21 -43.14 20.94
N ALA A 17 34.87 -43.32 20.89
CA ALA A 17 33.98 -42.57 20.02
C ALA A 17 33.94 -41.12 20.52
N GLY A 18 34.54 -40.21 19.74
CA GLY A 18 34.46 -38.76 20.01
C GLY A 18 33.01 -38.30 19.92
N LEU A 19 32.43 -37.89 21.06
CA LEU A 19 31.24 -37.04 21.08
C LEU A 19 31.66 -35.68 20.49
N ALA A 20 31.46 -35.51 19.17
CA ALA A 20 31.43 -34.21 18.58
C ALA A 20 30.22 -33.48 19.21
N GLY A 21 30.50 -32.53 20.09
CA GLY A 21 29.49 -31.71 20.75
C GLY A 21 28.67 -30.99 19.66
N LEU A 22 27.41 -31.37 19.51
CA LEU A 22 26.40 -30.55 18.89
C LEU A 22 26.29 -29.29 19.75
N ALA A 23 27.03 -28.24 19.40
CA ALA A 23 26.77 -26.93 19.94
C ALA A 23 25.30 -26.62 19.66
N PRO A 24 24.52 -26.17 20.66
CA PRO A 24 23.14 -25.78 20.40
C PRO A 24 23.19 -24.73 19.28
N ALA A 25 22.48 -24.99 18.17
CA ALA A 25 22.29 -24.02 17.13
C ALA A 25 21.70 -22.79 17.82
N LYS A 26 22.50 -21.71 17.92
CA LYS A 26 22.03 -20.43 18.46
C LYS A 26 20.80 -20.08 17.61
N ALA A 27 19.63 -20.03 18.25
CA ALA A 27 18.41 -19.61 17.58
C ALA A 27 18.76 -18.34 16.81
N ALA A 28 18.68 -18.38 15.49
CA ALA A 28 19.00 -17.23 14.68
C ALA A 28 18.12 -16.08 15.16
N ASP A 29 18.75 -14.98 15.62
CA ASP A 29 18.01 -13.78 16.06
C ASP A 29 17.04 -13.41 14.96
N SER A 30 15.73 -13.58 15.19
CA SER A 30 14.71 -13.24 14.21
C SER A 30 14.47 -11.72 14.17
N VAL A 31 14.17 -11.21 12.99
CA VAL A 31 13.67 -9.84 12.80
C VAL A 31 12.16 -9.91 12.73
N LYS A 32 11.50 -9.26 13.66
CA LYS A 32 10.03 -9.26 13.75
C LYS A 32 9.46 -7.98 13.11
N VAL A 33 8.49 -8.16 12.24
CA VAL A 33 7.70 -7.08 11.63
C VAL A 33 6.27 -7.20 12.13
N GLY A 34 5.84 -6.22 12.90
CA GLY A 34 4.44 -6.08 13.32
C GLY A 34 3.62 -5.48 12.21
N LEU A 35 2.73 -6.25 11.61
CA LEU A 35 1.89 -5.83 10.50
C LEU A 35 0.48 -5.49 11.03
N ILE A 36 0.09 -4.21 10.95
CA ILE A 36 -1.22 -3.73 11.43
C ILE A 36 -2.06 -3.34 10.22
N LEU A 37 -3.14 -4.10 9.99
CA LEU A 37 -3.96 -3.97 8.78
C LEU A 37 -5.45 -4.10 9.11
N PRO A 38 -6.34 -3.46 8.34
CA PRO A 38 -7.77 -3.71 8.41
C PRO A 38 -8.11 -5.04 7.73
N MET A 39 -8.13 -6.13 8.48
CA MET A 39 -8.46 -7.46 7.97
C MET A 39 -9.96 -7.74 7.99
N THR A 40 -10.73 -6.93 8.74
CA THR A 40 -12.19 -6.98 8.85
C THR A 40 -12.81 -5.62 8.58
N GLY A 41 -14.14 -5.59 8.33
CA GLY A 41 -14.89 -4.37 8.04
C GLY A 41 -14.76 -3.87 6.61
N GLY A 42 -15.16 -2.63 6.37
CA GLY A 42 -15.27 -2.03 5.02
C GLY A 42 -13.94 -1.85 4.28
N GLN A 43 -12.80 -1.96 4.97
CA GLN A 43 -11.45 -1.84 4.41
C GLN A 43 -10.71 -3.18 4.33
N ALA A 44 -11.40 -4.31 4.49
CA ALA A 44 -10.79 -5.64 4.52
C ALA A 44 -10.03 -5.99 3.22
N SER A 45 -10.47 -5.50 2.06
CA SER A 45 -9.76 -5.69 0.78
C SER A 45 -8.35 -5.08 0.85
N THR A 46 -8.21 -3.85 1.36
CA THR A 46 -6.92 -3.19 1.56
C THR A 46 -5.96 -4.06 2.38
N GLY A 47 -6.41 -4.55 3.53
CA GLY A 47 -5.59 -5.40 4.39
C GLY A 47 -5.16 -6.70 3.71
N LYS A 48 -6.08 -7.37 3.05
CA LYS A 48 -5.80 -8.63 2.34
C LYS A 48 -4.85 -8.47 1.17
N GLN A 49 -4.98 -7.41 0.38
CA GLN A 49 -4.07 -7.12 -0.73
C GLN A 49 -2.63 -6.95 -0.23
N ILE A 50 -2.43 -6.15 0.83
CA ILE A 50 -1.10 -5.91 1.43
C ILE A 50 -0.53 -7.21 1.97
N GLU A 51 -1.29 -7.96 2.79
CA GLU A 51 -0.85 -9.23 3.37
C GLU A 51 -0.44 -10.23 2.28
N ASN A 52 -1.27 -10.40 1.26
CA ASN A 52 -1.01 -11.30 0.14
C ASN A 52 0.27 -10.93 -0.61
N ALA A 53 0.48 -9.64 -0.86
CA ALA A 53 1.67 -9.17 -1.56
C ALA A 53 2.95 -9.36 -0.74
N ILE A 54 2.91 -9.17 0.57
CA ILE A 54 4.01 -9.48 1.49
C ILE A 54 4.32 -10.99 1.44
N LYS A 55 3.31 -11.84 1.52
CA LYS A 55 3.47 -13.31 1.41
C LYS A 55 4.09 -13.69 0.08
N LEU A 56 3.61 -13.11 -1.03
CA LEU A 56 4.16 -13.37 -2.37
C LEU A 56 5.64 -12.96 -2.44
N TYR A 57 5.99 -11.77 -1.96
CA TYR A 57 7.37 -11.31 -1.93
C TYR A 57 8.27 -12.27 -1.14
N MET A 58 7.85 -12.67 0.06
CA MET A 58 8.60 -13.60 0.91
C MET A 58 8.72 -15.00 0.27
N GLN A 59 7.70 -15.48 -0.44
CA GLN A 59 7.80 -16.72 -1.22
C GLN A 59 8.83 -16.62 -2.34
N GLN A 60 8.94 -15.47 -2.99
CA GLN A 60 9.87 -15.24 -4.12
C GLN A 60 11.32 -14.98 -3.67
N LYS A 61 11.50 -14.32 -2.52
CA LYS A 61 12.82 -13.85 -2.06
C LYS A 61 13.37 -14.61 -0.85
N GLY A 62 12.57 -15.51 -0.27
CA GLY A 62 12.88 -16.20 0.98
C GLY A 62 12.51 -15.39 2.21
N ASP A 63 12.55 -16.03 3.36
CA ASP A 63 12.24 -15.42 4.67
C ASP A 63 13.50 -15.04 5.46
N THR A 64 14.69 -15.18 4.89
CA THR A 64 15.96 -14.94 5.56
C THR A 64 16.73 -13.82 4.86
N VAL A 65 17.09 -12.77 5.61
CA VAL A 65 17.79 -11.58 5.12
C VAL A 65 18.95 -11.25 6.04
N ALA A 66 20.14 -11.02 5.46
CA ALA A 66 21.37 -10.75 6.23
C ALA A 66 21.62 -11.77 7.37
N GLY A 67 21.29 -13.05 7.11
CA GLY A 67 21.45 -14.14 8.08
C GLY A 67 20.38 -14.20 9.20
N LYS A 68 19.37 -13.34 9.15
CA LYS A 68 18.28 -13.32 10.13
C LYS A 68 16.95 -13.72 9.48
N LYS A 69 16.16 -14.51 10.19
CA LYS A 69 14.80 -14.88 9.77
C LYS A 69 13.86 -13.70 9.99
N VAL A 70 13.07 -13.34 8.98
CA VAL A 70 12.02 -12.31 9.07
C VAL A 70 10.70 -12.98 9.42
N GLU A 71 10.09 -12.53 10.50
CA GLU A 71 8.80 -13.03 11.02
C GLU A 71 7.75 -11.91 10.94
N ILE A 72 6.59 -12.22 10.38
CA ILE A 72 5.46 -11.29 10.29
C ILE A 72 4.46 -11.62 11.42
N ILE A 73 4.14 -10.64 12.25
CA ILE A 73 3.10 -10.71 13.27
C ILE A 73 1.95 -9.81 12.86
N LEU A 74 0.86 -10.42 12.40
CA LEU A 74 -0.32 -9.69 11.90
C LEU A 74 -1.29 -9.37 13.04
N LYS A 75 -1.78 -8.12 13.05
CA LYS A 75 -2.87 -7.64 13.92
C LYS A 75 -3.96 -6.99 13.06
N ASP A 76 -5.23 -7.31 13.36
CA ASP A 76 -6.39 -6.69 12.73
C ASP A 76 -6.83 -5.46 13.52
N ASP A 77 -6.77 -4.30 12.90
CA ASP A 77 -7.26 -3.04 13.49
C ASP A 77 -8.67 -2.63 13.02
N ALA A 78 -9.22 -3.34 12.04
CA ALA A 78 -10.50 -3.01 11.41
C ALA A 78 -10.62 -1.53 10.95
N ALA A 79 -9.49 -0.88 10.66
CA ALA A 79 -9.38 0.57 10.37
C ALA A 79 -9.84 1.47 11.55
N ILE A 80 -9.76 1.00 12.79
CA ILE A 80 -10.15 1.75 14.00
C ILE A 80 -8.88 2.24 14.71
N PRO A 81 -8.65 3.56 14.84
CA PRO A 81 -7.40 4.12 15.37
C PRO A 81 -7.03 3.64 16.78
N ASP A 82 -8.00 3.47 17.66
CA ASP A 82 -7.76 2.98 19.03
C ASP A 82 -7.30 1.53 19.03
N LYS A 83 -7.83 0.68 18.15
CA LYS A 83 -7.34 -0.69 17.96
C LYS A 83 -5.93 -0.70 17.38
N THR A 84 -5.64 0.18 16.42
CA THR A 84 -4.29 0.34 15.86
C THR A 84 -3.30 0.71 16.95
N LYS A 85 -3.64 1.69 17.81
CA LYS A 85 -2.80 2.11 18.92
C LYS A 85 -2.52 0.96 19.89
N THR A 86 -3.55 0.21 20.28
CA THR A 86 -3.41 -0.96 21.17
C THR A 86 -2.54 -2.03 20.53
N ALA A 87 -2.78 -2.38 19.26
CA ALA A 87 -2.00 -3.35 18.51
C ALA A 87 -0.52 -2.95 18.39
N ALA A 88 -0.25 -1.66 18.08
CA ALA A 88 1.11 -1.14 18.02
C ALA A 88 1.82 -1.26 19.38
N GLN A 89 1.13 -0.92 20.47
CA GLN A 89 1.70 -1.04 21.81
C GLN A 89 2.02 -2.48 22.18
N GLU A 90 1.12 -3.44 21.90
CA GLU A 90 1.36 -4.87 22.11
C GLU A 90 2.56 -5.37 21.32
N LEU A 91 2.62 -5.07 20.02
CA LEU A 91 3.71 -5.47 19.13
C LEU A 91 5.06 -4.93 19.61
N ILE A 92 5.11 -3.66 20.03
CA ILE A 92 6.35 -3.02 20.50
C ILE A 92 6.79 -3.57 21.86
N VAL A 93 5.87 -3.62 22.84
CA VAL A 93 6.22 -3.93 24.23
C VAL A 93 6.32 -5.43 24.49
N ASN A 94 5.34 -6.20 24.01
CA ASN A 94 5.25 -7.63 24.30
C ASN A 94 6.00 -8.48 23.27
N ASP A 95 5.74 -8.23 21.97
CA ASP A 95 6.34 -9.01 20.88
C ASP A 95 7.75 -8.53 20.52
N LYS A 96 8.13 -7.31 20.93
CA LYS A 96 9.45 -6.68 20.70
C LYS A 96 9.80 -6.62 19.22
N VAL A 97 8.88 -6.14 18.42
CA VAL A 97 9.08 -6.01 16.96
C VAL A 97 10.15 -4.97 16.62
N ASN A 98 10.84 -5.18 15.50
CA ASN A 98 11.86 -4.26 14.99
C ASN A 98 11.29 -3.23 14.01
N PHE A 99 10.10 -3.50 13.46
CA PHE A 99 9.35 -2.64 12.57
C PHE A 99 7.86 -2.74 12.91
N ILE A 100 7.13 -1.66 12.72
CA ILE A 100 5.69 -1.70 12.53
C ILE A 100 5.38 -1.28 11.09
N ALA A 101 4.41 -1.92 10.45
CA ALA A 101 4.14 -1.72 9.03
C ALA A 101 2.65 -1.90 8.72
N GLY A 102 2.23 -1.45 7.53
CA GLY A 102 0.85 -1.59 7.07
C GLY A 102 0.08 -0.29 7.03
N PHE A 103 -0.89 -0.11 7.91
CA PHE A 103 -1.73 1.08 8.11
C PHE A 103 -2.64 1.41 6.93
N GLY A 104 -3.82 0.77 6.90
CA GLY A 104 -4.78 0.88 5.81
C GLY A 104 -5.39 2.28 5.64
N VAL A 105 -5.47 3.08 6.71
CA VAL A 105 -6.06 4.42 6.70
C VAL A 105 -5.19 5.40 7.49
N THR A 106 -5.28 6.69 7.13
CA THR A 106 -4.48 7.76 7.78
C THR A 106 -4.66 7.83 9.29
N PRO A 107 -5.87 7.79 9.87
CA PRO A 107 -6.03 7.83 11.31
C PRO A 107 -5.30 6.69 12.05
N ALA A 108 -5.17 5.51 11.43
CA ALA A 108 -4.42 4.37 11.96
C ALA A 108 -2.91 4.69 12.02
N ALA A 109 -2.31 5.13 10.90
CA ALA A 109 -0.90 5.51 10.87
C ALA A 109 -0.57 6.61 11.91
N LEU A 110 -1.42 7.63 11.99
CA LEU A 110 -1.24 8.72 12.97
C LEU A 110 -1.36 8.26 14.43
N ALA A 111 -2.17 7.25 14.72
CA ALA A 111 -2.32 6.69 16.06
C ALA A 111 -1.07 5.91 16.51
N ALA A 112 -0.35 5.28 15.57
CA ALA A 112 0.88 4.52 15.84
C ALA A 112 2.13 5.42 15.90
N ALA A 113 2.17 6.54 15.20
CA ALA A 113 3.33 7.41 15.05
C ALA A 113 4.03 7.82 16.38
N PRO A 114 3.33 8.20 17.46
CA PRO A 114 3.97 8.50 18.74
C PRO A 114 4.69 7.28 19.35
N LEU A 115 4.12 6.09 19.20
CA LEU A 115 4.69 4.84 19.72
C LEU A 115 5.95 4.45 18.95
N ALA A 116 5.94 4.55 17.61
CA ALA A 116 7.12 4.37 16.76
C ALA A 116 8.25 5.33 17.14
N THR A 117 7.92 6.60 17.38
CA THR A 117 8.87 7.63 17.81
C THR A 117 9.48 7.30 19.17
N GLN A 118 8.65 6.95 20.15
CA GLN A 118 9.11 6.64 21.50
C GLN A 118 10.01 5.39 21.52
N ALA A 119 9.63 4.37 20.76
CA ALA A 119 10.36 3.11 20.66
C ALA A 119 11.59 3.19 19.72
N LYS A 120 11.70 4.26 18.93
CA LYS A 120 12.72 4.42 17.88
C LYS A 120 12.75 3.25 16.89
N ILE A 121 11.58 2.82 16.41
CA ILE A 121 11.46 1.78 15.40
C ILE A 121 10.81 2.32 14.13
N PRO A 122 11.20 1.84 12.94
CA PRO A 122 10.57 2.25 11.69
C PRO A 122 9.08 1.91 11.65
N GLU A 123 8.28 2.88 11.21
CA GLU A 123 6.89 2.72 10.79
C GLU A 123 6.82 2.82 9.28
N VAL A 124 6.56 1.69 8.60
CA VAL A 124 6.49 1.60 7.14
C VAL A 124 5.03 1.67 6.69
N VAL A 125 4.64 2.81 6.13
CA VAL A 125 3.26 3.07 5.69
C VAL A 125 3.05 2.53 4.28
N MET A 126 2.20 1.50 4.15
CA MET A 126 1.98 0.74 2.91
C MET A 126 0.67 1.10 2.18
N ALA A 127 -0.21 1.89 2.82
CA ALA A 127 -1.51 2.27 2.26
C ALA A 127 -1.89 3.73 2.51
N ALA A 128 -1.92 4.20 3.75
CA ALA A 128 -2.42 5.53 4.12
C ALA A 128 -1.80 6.68 3.30
N GLY A 129 -2.66 7.55 2.69
CA GLY A 129 -2.29 8.48 1.61
C GLY A 129 -2.31 9.98 1.94
N THR A 130 -2.42 10.41 3.22
CA THR A 130 -2.39 11.85 3.57
C THR A 130 -0.96 12.36 3.66
N SER A 131 -0.68 13.55 3.11
CA SER A 131 0.67 14.13 3.03
C SER A 131 1.36 14.31 4.39
N ILE A 132 0.60 14.67 5.44
CA ILE A 132 1.15 14.99 6.77
C ILE A 132 1.81 13.80 7.50
N ILE A 133 1.55 12.54 7.09
CA ILE A 133 1.91 11.34 7.85
C ILE A 133 3.41 11.29 8.16
N THR A 134 4.28 11.42 7.16
CA THR A 134 5.74 11.31 7.37
C THR A 134 6.33 12.48 8.17
N GLU A 135 5.57 13.56 8.38
CA GLU A 135 5.99 14.68 9.22
C GLU A 135 5.72 14.44 10.72
N ARG A 136 4.88 13.44 11.05
CA ARG A 136 4.46 13.15 12.42
C ARG A 136 5.49 12.37 13.24
N SER A 137 6.44 11.72 12.57
CA SER A 137 7.55 11.04 13.23
C SER A 137 8.77 10.98 12.32
N PRO A 138 9.99 11.13 12.84
CA PRO A 138 11.21 10.89 12.08
C PRO A 138 11.41 9.41 11.71
N TYR A 139 10.63 8.52 12.32
CA TYR A 139 10.69 7.07 12.09
C TYR A 139 9.66 6.57 11.06
N ILE A 140 8.86 7.46 10.46
CA ILE A 140 7.91 7.06 9.40
C ILE A 140 8.58 7.13 8.03
N VAL A 141 8.41 6.05 7.26
CA VAL A 141 8.74 5.97 5.82
C VAL A 141 7.51 5.45 5.08
N ARG A 142 7.20 6.01 3.91
CA ARG A 142 6.03 5.60 3.12
C ARG A 142 6.45 4.94 1.80
N THR A 143 5.84 3.78 1.50
CA THR A 143 5.94 3.09 0.22
C THR A 143 4.62 3.08 -0.56
N SER A 144 3.56 3.70 -0.03
CA SER A 144 2.25 3.78 -0.69
C SER A 144 2.18 4.93 -1.71
N PHE A 145 1.47 5.99 -1.39
CA PHE A 145 1.20 7.14 -2.26
C PHE A 145 0.75 8.34 -1.44
N THR A 146 0.53 9.50 -2.10
CA THR A 146 -0.19 10.61 -1.50
C THR A 146 -1.33 11.08 -2.41
N LEU A 147 -2.42 11.54 -1.78
CA LEU A 147 -3.55 12.11 -2.51
C LEU A 147 -3.13 13.40 -3.23
N ALA A 148 -2.13 14.12 -2.71
CA ALA A 148 -1.56 15.30 -3.38
C ALA A 148 -1.00 14.96 -4.75
N GLN A 149 -0.26 13.84 -4.90
CA GLN A 149 0.29 13.41 -6.19
C GLN A 149 -0.80 13.21 -7.24
N SER A 150 -1.81 12.40 -6.92
CA SER A 150 -2.87 12.04 -7.87
C SER A 150 -3.85 13.20 -8.14
N SER A 151 -4.27 13.91 -7.07
CA SER A 151 -5.32 14.94 -7.19
C SER A 151 -4.84 16.19 -7.91
N THR A 152 -3.59 16.59 -7.74
CA THR A 152 -2.96 17.66 -8.51
C THR A 152 -2.97 17.34 -10.01
N ILE A 153 -2.47 16.16 -10.35
CA ILE A 153 -2.32 15.74 -11.75
C ILE A 153 -3.68 15.60 -12.45
N ILE A 154 -4.69 15.03 -11.80
CA ILE A 154 -6.02 14.92 -12.42
C ILE A 154 -6.70 16.29 -12.53
N GLY A 155 -6.43 17.22 -11.60
CA GLY A 155 -6.93 18.60 -11.69
C GLY A 155 -6.37 19.33 -12.91
N ASP A 156 -5.05 19.29 -13.10
CA ASP A 156 -4.38 19.87 -14.27
C ASP A 156 -4.82 19.20 -15.58
N TRP A 157 -4.96 17.87 -15.57
CA TRP A 157 -5.44 17.11 -16.73
C TRP A 157 -6.88 17.50 -17.11
N ALA A 158 -7.77 17.64 -16.14
CA ALA A 158 -9.16 17.99 -16.37
C ALA A 158 -9.30 19.33 -17.12
N VAL A 159 -8.58 20.36 -16.67
CA VAL A 159 -8.55 21.67 -17.34
C VAL A 159 -8.04 21.55 -18.76
N LYS A 160 -6.89 20.89 -18.96
CA LYS A 160 -6.26 20.71 -20.29
C LYS A 160 -7.15 19.95 -21.28
N ASN A 161 -8.08 19.13 -20.76
CA ASN A 161 -9.01 18.34 -21.56
C ASN A 161 -10.42 18.94 -21.64
N GLY A 162 -10.55 20.24 -21.36
CA GLY A 162 -11.75 21.03 -21.61
C GLY A 162 -12.88 20.81 -20.61
N ILE A 163 -12.63 20.18 -19.45
CA ILE A 163 -13.56 20.10 -18.34
C ILE A 163 -13.59 21.47 -17.66
N LYS A 164 -14.74 22.12 -17.63
CA LYS A 164 -14.90 23.48 -17.10
C LYS A 164 -15.62 23.50 -15.75
N LYS A 165 -16.62 22.64 -15.58
CA LYS A 165 -17.47 22.57 -14.37
C LYS A 165 -17.37 21.20 -13.75
N VAL A 166 -17.00 21.13 -12.46
CA VAL A 166 -16.88 19.88 -11.71
C VAL A 166 -17.69 19.97 -10.43
N ALA A 167 -18.47 18.93 -10.15
CA ALA A 167 -18.96 18.66 -8.80
C ALA A 167 -17.96 17.73 -8.09
N THR A 168 -17.73 17.90 -6.78
CA THR A 168 -16.80 17.07 -6.04
C THR A 168 -17.53 16.22 -4.99
N LEU A 169 -17.19 14.93 -4.91
CA LEU A 169 -17.65 14.01 -3.89
C LEU A 169 -16.44 13.36 -3.22
N THR A 170 -16.26 13.62 -1.93
CA THR A 170 -15.14 13.04 -1.17
C THR A 170 -15.63 12.46 0.15
N SER A 171 -15.01 11.37 0.61
CA SER A 171 -15.27 10.86 1.95
C SER A 171 -14.76 11.83 3.01
N ASP A 172 -15.55 12.04 4.08
CA ASP A 172 -15.27 13.04 5.12
C ASP A 172 -14.25 12.53 6.14
N TYR A 173 -12.97 12.57 5.74
CA TYR A 173 -11.82 12.28 6.59
C TYR A 173 -10.55 12.89 5.96
N ALA A 174 -9.40 12.79 6.65
CA ALA A 174 -8.18 13.48 6.22
C ALA A 174 -7.75 13.24 4.76
N PRO A 175 -7.69 12.00 4.22
CA PRO A 175 -7.42 11.78 2.80
C PRO A 175 -8.43 12.43 1.86
N GLY A 176 -9.72 12.42 2.20
CA GLY A 176 -10.74 13.08 1.39
C GLY A 176 -10.56 14.59 1.33
N ASN A 177 -10.16 15.19 2.43
CA ASN A 177 -9.82 16.61 2.47
C ASN A 177 -8.56 16.92 1.66
N ASP A 178 -7.52 16.08 1.72
CA ASP A 178 -6.34 16.25 0.87
C ASP A 178 -6.72 16.13 -0.61
N ALA A 179 -7.45 15.08 -1.00
CA ALA A 179 -7.89 14.88 -2.37
C ALA A 179 -8.66 16.10 -2.91
N LEU A 180 -9.63 16.59 -2.16
CA LEU A 180 -10.43 17.77 -2.52
C LEU A 180 -9.55 19.02 -2.67
N ASN A 181 -8.73 19.31 -1.68
CA ASN A 181 -7.99 20.56 -1.61
C ASN A 181 -6.95 20.64 -2.75
N PHE A 182 -6.18 19.58 -3.00
CA PHE A 182 -5.20 19.55 -4.08
C PHE A 182 -5.85 19.56 -5.46
N PHE A 183 -6.95 18.83 -5.66
CA PHE A 183 -7.72 18.90 -6.89
C PHE A 183 -8.25 20.32 -7.14
N LYS A 184 -8.97 20.87 -6.15
CA LYS A 184 -9.59 22.19 -6.26
C LYS A 184 -8.57 23.27 -6.55
N GLN A 185 -7.45 23.28 -5.82
CA GLN A 185 -6.37 24.25 -6.00
C GLN A 185 -5.88 24.29 -7.46
N HIS A 186 -5.58 23.13 -8.05
CA HIS A 186 -5.04 23.03 -9.40
C HIS A 186 -6.12 23.25 -10.47
N PHE A 187 -7.29 22.68 -10.29
CA PHE A 187 -8.40 22.83 -11.21
C PHE A 187 -8.86 24.29 -11.34
N THR A 188 -9.03 25.00 -10.21
CA THR A 188 -9.47 26.39 -10.24
C THR A 188 -8.37 27.36 -10.70
N ALA A 189 -7.09 27.09 -10.35
CA ALA A 189 -5.96 27.86 -10.87
C ALA A 189 -5.86 27.78 -12.41
N GLY A 190 -6.29 26.64 -12.98
CA GLY A 190 -6.38 26.45 -14.43
C GLY A 190 -7.65 27.02 -15.08
N GLY A 191 -8.53 27.69 -14.31
CA GLY A 191 -9.77 28.30 -14.81
C GLY A 191 -11.01 27.41 -14.75
N GLY A 192 -10.94 26.25 -14.06
CA GLY A 192 -12.10 25.42 -13.80
C GLY A 192 -12.98 25.96 -12.66
N GLU A 193 -14.25 25.60 -12.66
CA GLU A 193 -15.25 25.96 -11.66
C GLU A 193 -15.73 24.73 -10.90
N VAL A 194 -15.68 24.75 -9.55
CA VAL A 194 -16.32 23.74 -8.71
C VAL A 194 -17.74 24.21 -8.40
N VAL A 195 -18.73 23.55 -8.99
CA VAL A 195 -20.14 23.95 -8.92
C VAL A 195 -20.91 23.35 -7.75
N GLU A 196 -20.42 22.25 -7.15
CA GLU A 196 -21.00 21.58 -5.99
C GLU A 196 -19.89 20.85 -5.23
N GLU A 197 -19.87 20.98 -3.90
CA GLU A 197 -18.96 20.24 -3.01
C GLU A 197 -19.76 19.39 -2.05
N VAL A 198 -19.49 18.08 -2.05
CA VAL A 198 -20.17 17.13 -1.18
C VAL A 198 -19.16 16.26 -0.44
N LYS A 199 -19.40 16.10 0.85
CA LYS A 199 -18.71 15.11 1.68
C LYS A 199 -19.65 14.01 2.11
N THR A 200 -19.18 12.77 2.03
CA THR A 200 -19.95 11.58 2.41
C THR A 200 -19.34 10.92 3.64
N PRO A 201 -20.16 10.24 4.48
CA PRO A 201 -19.62 9.45 5.59
C PRO A 201 -18.60 8.42 5.10
N LEU A 202 -17.55 8.19 5.91
CA LEU A 202 -16.53 7.18 5.61
C LEU A 202 -17.08 5.74 5.68
N GLN A 203 -18.04 5.51 6.60
CA GLN A 203 -18.61 4.18 6.83
C GLN A 203 -19.98 4.07 6.16
N ASN A 204 -20.16 3.00 5.36
CA ASN A 204 -21.43 2.63 4.71
C ASN A 204 -22.14 3.81 4.02
N PRO A 205 -21.47 4.57 3.12
CA PRO A 205 -22.08 5.73 2.51
C PRO A 205 -23.26 5.33 1.59
N ASP A 206 -24.36 6.06 1.72
CA ASP A 206 -25.40 6.13 0.68
C ASP A 206 -25.09 7.35 -0.20
N PHE A 207 -24.72 7.12 -1.45
CA PHE A 207 -24.36 8.18 -2.40
C PHE A 207 -25.57 8.80 -3.11
N ALA A 208 -26.72 8.13 -3.11
CA ALA A 208 -27.87 8.49 -3.93
C ALA A 208 -28.37 9.94 -3.73
N PRO A 209 -28.56 10.46 -2.50
CA PRO A 209 -29.02 11.84 -2.30
C PRO A 209 -27.98 12.86 -2.77
N PHE A 210 -26.69 12.57 -2.64
CA PHE A 210 -25.62 13.44 -3.07
C PHE A 210 -25.48 13.47 -4.61
N LEU A 211 -25.59 12.33 -5.26
CA LEU A 211 -25.55 12.19 -6.70
C LEU A 211 -26.70 12.95 -7.40
N GLN A 212 -27.89 12.99 -6.79
CA GLN A 212 -28.98 13.80 -7.31
C GLN A 212 -28.64 15.30 -7.31
N ARG A 213 -28.11 15.82 -6.20
CA ARG A 213 -27.68 17.23 -6.11
C ARG A 213 -26.61 17.57 -7.17
N MET A 214 -25.64 16.68 -7.37
CA MET A 214 -24.60 16.85 -8.39
C MET A 214 -25.20 16.87 -9.79
N LYS A 215 -26.14 15.98 -10.10
CA LYS A 215 -26.84 15.95 -11.39
C LYS A 215 -27.57 17.27 -11.67
N ASP A 216 -28.22 17.82 -10.64
CA ASP A 216 -28.97 19.08 -10.74
C ASP A 216 -28.04 20.29 -10.98
N ALA A 217 -26.80 20.24 -10.50
CA ALA A 217 -25.77 21.25 -10.74
C ALA A 217 -25.20 21.22 -12.17
N LYS A 218 -25.52 20.20 -12.97
CA LYS A 218 -25.12 20.03 -14.39
C LYS A 218 -23.60 20.21 -14.62
N PRO A 219 -22.72 19.49 -13.92
CA PRO A 219 -21.30 19.54 -14.15
C PRO A 219 -20.91 18.78 -15.44
N ASP A 220 -19.72 19.09 -15.98
CA ASP A 220 -19.09 18.30 -17.05
C ASP A 220 -18.57 16.95 -16.50
N ALA A 221 -18.13 16.96 -15.23
CA ALA A 221 -17.60 15.78 -14.54
C ALA A 221 -17.85 15.83 -13.03
N ILE A 222 -17.79 14.65 -12.40
CA ILE A 222 -17.69 14.51 -10.95
C ILE A 222 -16.27 14.09 -10.61
N PHE A 223 -15.59 14.87 -9.76
CA PHE A 223 -14.37 14.44 -9.09
C PHE A 223 -14.74 13.61 -7.88
N VAL A 224 -14.26 12.36 -7.84
CA VAL A 224 -14.62 11.41 -6.79
C VAL A 224 -13.38 10.92 -6.07
N PHE A 225 -13.39 11.03 -4.73
CA PHE A 225 -12.51 10.27 -3.87
C PHE A 225 -13.33 9.51 -2.82
N VAL A 226 -13.33 8.21 -2.94
CA VAL A 226 -13.81 7.26 -1.93
C VAL A 226 -12.68 6.24 -1.69
N PRO A 227 -12.52 5.71 -0.46
CA PRO A 227 -11.48 4.71 -0.20
C PRO A 227 -11.61 3.48 -1.10
N ALA A 228 -10.49 2.82 -1.36
CA ALA A 228 -10.47 1.53 -2.03
C ALA A 228 -11.50 0.57 -1.40
N GLY A 229 -12.21 -0.17 -2.24
CA GLY A 229 -13.33 -1.03 -1.83
C GLY A 229 -14.73 -0.38 -1.90
N GLN A 230 -14.84 0.94 -1.96
CA GLN A 230 -16.14 1.63 -2.04
C GLN A 230 -16.55 2.04 -3.47
N GLY A 231 -15.63 1.99 -4.43
CA GLY A 231 -15.86 2.43 -5.80
C GLY A 231 -17.04 1.70 -6.48
N GLY A 232 -17.20 0.40 -6.26
CA GLY A 232 -18.30 -0.38 -6.83
C GLY A 232 -19.68 0.11 -6.38
N ASN A 233 -19.85 0.47 -5.09
CA ASN A 233 -21.09 1.04 -4.59
C ASN A 233 -21.38 2.43 -5.19
N PHE A 234 -20.34 3.26 -5.31
CA PHE A 234 -20.46 4.56 -5.98
C PHE A 234 -20.89 4.41 -7.45
N VAL A 235 -20.20 3.59 -8.24
CA VAL A 235 -20.50 3.38 -9.68
C VAL A 235 -21.90 2.83 -9.88
N LYS A 236 -22.33 1.89 -9.04
CA LYS A 236 -23.71 1.35 -9.08
C LYS A 236 -24.74 2.46 -8.90
N GLN A 237 -24.63 3.27 -7.86
CA GLN A 237 -25.59 4.33 -7.58
C GLN A 237 -25.53 5.48 -8.60
N TYR A 238 -24.31 5.77 -9.14
CA TYR A 238 -24.11 6.71 -10.24
C TYR A 238 -24.91 6.29 -11.50
N ALA A 239 -24.85 5.01 -11.87
CA ALA A 239 -25.62 4.46 -12.97
C ALA A 239 -27.13 4.43 -12.71
N GLU A 240 -27.54 4.00 -11.51
CA GLU A 240 -28.95 3.96 -11.09
C GLU A 240 -29.62 5.34 -11.13
N ARG A 241 -28.88 6.40 -10.86
CA ARG A 241 -29.33 7.79 -10.96
C ARG A 241 -29.22 8.36 -12.39
N GLY A 242 -28.72 7.58 -13.34
CA GLY A 242 -28.62 7.93 -14.75
C GLY A 242 -27.67 9.10 -15.04
N LEU A 243 -26.58 9.25 -14.24
CA LEU A 243 -25.56 10.27 -14.50
C LEU A 243 -24.68 9.89 -15.68
N ASP A 244 -24.44 8.60 -15.90
CA ASP A 244 -23.80 8.03 -17.08
C ASP A 244 -24.54 8.43 -18.37
N LYS A 245 -25.87 8.27 -18.38
CA LYS A 245 -26.76 8.65 -19.52
C LYS A 245 -26.86 10.16 -19.72
N ALA A 246 -26.64 10.93 -18.65
CA ALA A 246 -26.58 12.38 -18.73
C ALA A 246 -25.24 12.90 -19.29
N GLY A 247 -24.26 12.02 -19.57
CA GLY A 247 -22.97 12.36 -20.08
C GLY A 247 -22.01 13.02 -19.07
N ILE A 248 -22.33 12.93 -17.78
CA ILE A 248 -21.50 13.45 -16.69
C ILE A 248 -20.33 12.48 -16.49
N LYS A 249 -19.10 12.93 -16.72
CA LYS A 249 -17.90 12.09 -16.61
C LYS A 249 -17.52 11.83 -15.14
N VAL A 250 -16.81 10.73 -14.88
CA VAL A 250 -16.18 10.47 -13.58
C VAL A 250 -14.67 10.65 -13.73
N ILE A 251 -14.10 11.47 -12.84
CA ILE A 251 -12.65 11.69 -12.74
C ILE A 251 -12.22 11.61 -11.26
N GLY A 252 -10.95 11.35 -10.99
CA GLY A 252 -10.44 11.37 -9.60
C GLY A 252 -9.11 10.67 -9.41
N PRO A 253 -8.68 10.49 -8.16
CA PRO A 253 -7.67 9.51 -7.80
C PRO A 253 -8.14 8.10 -8.10
N GLY A 254 -7.21 7.17 -8.26
CA GLY A 254 -7.52 5.83 -8.73
C GLY A 254 -8.19 4.90 -7.75
N ASP A 255 -8.41 5.32 -6.52
CA ASP A 255 -9.06 4.52 -5.47
C ASP A 255 -10.47 4.07 -5.87
N VAL A 256 -11.20 4.91 -6.63
CA VAL A 256 -12.57 4.62 -7.10
C VAL A 256 -12.61 3.47 -8.10
N THR A 257 -11.51 3.20 -8.81
CA THR A 257 -11.39 2.15 -9.84
C THR A 257 -10.31 1.13 -9.50
N ASP A 258 -10.22 0.71 -8.22
CA ASP A 258 -9.20 -0.25 -7.78
C ASP A 258 -9.29 -1.56 -8.57
N ASP A 259 -8.14 -2.02 -9.08
CA ASP A 259 -8.03 -3.11 -10.06
C ASP A 259 -8.55 -4.46 -9.54
N ASP A 260 -8.51 -4.72 -8.23
CA ASP A 260 -8.99 -5.98 -7.65
C ASP A 260 -10.52 -6.12 -7.71
N LEU A 261 -11.25 -5.01 -7.74
CA LEU A 261 -12.71 -4.95 -7.75
C LEU A 261 -13.30 -4.46 -9.07
N LEU A 262 -12.47 -3.95 -9.98
CA LEU A 262 -12.90 -3.24 -11.19
C LEU A 262 -13.85 -4.09 -12.07
N ASN A 263 -13.57 -5.38 -12.24
CA ASN A 263 -14.41 -6.28 -13.05
C ASN A 263 -15.83 -6.48 -12.49
N ASN A 264 -16.06 -6.15 -11.21
CA ASN A 264 -17.37 -6.25 -10.57
C ASN A 264 -18.21 -4.97 -10.69
N MET A 265 -17.66 -3.90 -11.30
CA MET A 265 -18.33 -2.59 -11.37
C MET A 265 -19.29 -2.45 -12.57
N GLY A 266 -19.22 -3.39 -13.53
CA GLY A 266 -20.04 -3.35 -14.75
C GLY A 266 -19.61 -2.25 -15.72
N ASP A 267 -20.36 -2.12 -16.82
CA ASP A 267 -19.99 -1.21 -17.92
C ASP A 267 -20.19 0.29 -17.60
N ALA A 268 -20.90 0.62 -16.53
CA ALA A 268 -21.09 2.03 -16.13
C ALA A 268 -19.79 2.73 -15.69
N VAL A 269 -18.76 1.99 -15.38
CA VAL A 269 -17.43 2.54 -15.04
C VAL A 269 -16.58 2.87 -16.27
N LEU A 270 -16.96 2.39 -17.46
CA LEU A 270 -16.23 2.64 -18.71
C LEU A 270 -16.05 4.13 -18.97
N GLY A 271 -14.84 4.51 -19.41
CA GLY A 271 -14.50 5.90 -19.69
C GLY A 271 -14.16 6.74 -18.45
N THR A 272 -14.27 6.19 -17.23
CA THR A 272 -13.75 6.86 -16.02
C THR A 272 -12.25 7.13 -16.18
N VAL A 273 -11.83 8.38 -15.92
CA VAL A 273 -10.43 8.77 -16.01
C VAL A 273 -9.87 9.07 -14.63
N THR A 274 -8.76 8.44 -14.30
CA THR A 274 -8.11 8.61 -13.00
C THR A 274 -6.63 8.92 -13.15
N ALA A 275 -6.06 9.63 -12.17
CA ALA A 275 -4.61 9.73 -11.99
C ALA A 275 -4.18 8.83 -10.85
N HIS A 276 -3.28 7.88 -11.10
CA HIS A 276 -2.84 6.96 -10.05
C HIS A 276 -1.44 6.39 -10.30
N LEU A 277 -0.91 5.76 -9.26
CA LEU A 277 0.45 5.21 -9.23
C LEU A 277 0.59 3.85 -9.95
N TYR A 278 -0.50 3.12 -10.19
CA TYR A 278 -0.46 1.73 -10.65
C TYR A 278 -1.68 1.36 -11.48
N SER A 279 -1.50 0.43 -12.38
CA SER A 279 -2.53 -0.34 -13.06
C SER A 279 -2.09 -1.81 -13.16
N ALA A 280 -3.01 -2.74 -13.02
CA ALA A 280 -2.72 -4.15 -13.32
C ALA A 280 -2.39 -4.37 -14.81
N ALA A 281 -2.73 -3.42 -15.68
CA ALA A 281 -2.37 -3.40 -17.10
C ALA A 281 -1.03 -2.69 -17.39
N HIS A 282 -0.29 -2.20 -16.37
CA HIS A 282 1.00 -1.54 -16.59
C HIS A 282 1.93 -2.41 -17.44
N PRO A 283 2.51 -1.87 -18.54
CA PRO A 283 3.08 -2.71 -19.61
C PRO A 283 4.45 -3.32 -19.29
N SER A 284 5.06 -3.04 -18.12
CA SER A 284 6.37 -3.57 -17.77
C SER A 284 6.38 -5.10 -17.61
N ALA A 285 7.51 -5.74 -17.92
CA ALA A 285 7.70 -7.18 -17.71
C ALA A 285 7.52 -7.53 -16.23
N MET A 286 8.08 -6.72 -15.32
CA MET A 286 7.95 -6.93 -13.88
C MET A 286 6.50 -6.93 -13.41
N ASN A 287 5.67 -6.02 -13.93
CA ASN A 287 4.25 -6.02 -13.59
C ASN A 287 3.52 -7.26 -14.12
N LYS A 288 3.80 -7.68 -15.36
CA LYS A 288 3.19 -8.90 -15.94
C LYS A 288 3.49 -10.12 -15.07
N ASP A 289 4.74 -10.28 -14.65
CA ASP A 289 5.17 -11.37 -13.78
C ASP A 289 4.52 -11.29 -12.39
N PHE A 290 4.44 -10.09 -11.81
CA PHE A 290 3.78 -9.84 -10.52
C PHE A 290 2.29 -10.18 -10.58
N VAL A 291 1.57 -9.68 -11.58
CA VAL A 291 0.13 -9.96 -11.77
C VAL A 291 -0.12 -11.45 -11.97
N ALA A 292 0.68 -12.13 -12.80
CA ALA A 292 0.55 -13.56 -13.04
C ALA A 292 0.79 -14.38 -11.77
N ALA A 293 1.86 -14.07 -11.02
CA ALA A 293 2.19 -14.73 -9.77
C ALA A 293 1.13 -14.50 -8.70
N TYR A 294 0.64 -13.26 -8.57
CA TYR A 294 -0.39 -12.90 -7.61
C TYR A 294 -1.72 -13.61 -7.92
N LYS A 295 -2.18 -13.57 -9.19
CA LYS A 295 -3.39 -14.31 -9.62
C LYS A 295 -3.28 -15.80 -9.36
N LYS A 296 -2.11 -16.39 -9.63
CA LYS A 296 -1.85 -17.82 -9.37
C LYS A 296 -1.93 -18.17 -7.89
N ALA A 297 -1.42 -17.31 -7.02
CA ALA A 297 -1.34 -17.57 -5.58
C ALA A 297 -2.68 -17.30 -4.85
N PHE A 298 -3.44 -16.29 -5.29
CA PHE A 298 -4.59 -15.77 -4.51
C PHE A 298 -5.91 -15.74 -5.29
N GLY A 299 -5.92 -16.07 -6.58
CA GLY A 299 -7.13 -16.21 -7.40
C GLY A 299 -7.73 -14.90 -7.93
N ASN A 300 -7.22 -13.74 -7.52
CA ASN A 300 -7.69 -12.42 -7.94
C ASN A 300 -6.54 -11.55 -8.47
N ARG A 301 -6.89 -10.46 -9.16
CA ARG A 301 -5.96 -9.47 -9.69
C ARG A 301 -5.44 -8.59 -8.55
N PRO A 302 -4.14 -8.23 -8.51
CA PRO A 302 -3.64 -7.27 -7.53
C PRO A 302 -4.12 -5.86 -7.86
N GLY A 303 -4.42 -5.07 -6.84
CA GLY A 303 -4.60 -3.63 -6.93
C GLY A 303 -3.37 -2.87 -6.42
N PHE A 304 -3.50 -1.54 -6.35
CA PHE A 304 -2.39 -0.68 -5.90
C PHE A 304 -2.01 -0.88 -4.43
N MET A 305 -2.91 -1.35 -3.59
CA MET A 305 -2.62 -1.69 -2.19
C MET A 305 -1.68 -2.90 -2.10
N ALA A 306 -1.83 -3.88 -3.01
CA ALA A 306 -0.89 -5.00 -3.11
C ALA A 306 0.52 -4.51 -3.44
N VAL A 307 0.65 -3.56 -4.38
CA VAL A 307 1.96 -2.99 -4.74
C VAL A 307 2.58 -2.24 -3.56
N GLY A 308 1.80 -1.47 -2.80
CA GLY A 308 2.28 -0.81 -1.58
C GLY A 308 2.86 -1.79 -0.55
N GLY A 309 2.22 -2.95 -0.36
CA GLY A 309 2.70 -4.03 0.50
C GLY A 309 3.96 -4.72 -0.03
N TYR A 310 4.00 -5.02 -1.35
CA TYR A 310 5.16 -5.62 -2.02
C TYR A 310 6.41 -4.74 -1.91
N ASP A 311 6.27 -3.45 -2.15
CA ASP A 311 7.34 -2.48 -2.03
C ASP A 311 7.72 -2.20 -0.56
N GLY A 312 6.77 -2.27 0.35
CA GLY A 312 7.03 -2.07 1.78
C GLY A 312 7.91 -3.16 2.37
N ILE A 313 7.62 -4.43 2.08
CA ILE A 313 8.48 -5.53 2.52
C ILE A 313 9.82 -5.55 1.78
N HIS A 314 9.86 -5.15 0.50
CA HIS A 314 11.11 -4.94 -0.23
C HIS A 314 12.00 -3.92 0.48
N LEU A 315 11.47 -2.75 0.84
CA LEU A 315 12.22 -1.71 1.55
C LEU A 315 12.78 -2.19 2.89
N ILE A 316 12.00 -2.97 3.66
CA ILE A 316 12.45 -3.59 4.92
C ILE A 316 13.63 -4.53 4.65
N TYR A 317 13.55 -5.40 3.63
CA TYR A 317 14.60 -6.34 3.27
C TYR A 317 15.89 -5.61 2.85
N GLU A 318 15.78 -4.59 2.02
CA GLU A 318 16.96 -3.82 1.56
C GLU A 318 17.59 -3.01 2.71
N ALA A 319 16.78 -2.47 3.63
CA ALA A 319 17.32 -1.82 4.83
C ALA A 319 18.09 -2.80 5.72
N LEU A 320 17.58 -4.02 5.92
CA LEU A 320 18.28 -5.07 6.67
C LEU A 320 19.57 -5.50 5.98
N LYS A 321 19.58 -5.64 4.66
CA LYS A 321 20.81 -5.95 3.92
C LYS A 321 21.86 -4.85 4.10
N LYS A 322 21.44 -3.59 3.94
CA LYS A 322 22.32 -2.42 4.05
C LYS A 322 22.89 -2.23 5.45
N THR A 323 22.15 -2.61 6.50
CA THR A 323 22.62 -2.58 7.90
C THR A 323 23.34 -3.85 8.33
N GLY A 324 23.49 -4.87 7.47
CA GLY A 324 24.05 -6.17 7.84
C GLY A 324 23.22 -6.92 8.89
N GLY A 325 21.90 -6.67 8.92
CA GLY A 325 20.99 -7.24 9.91
C GLY A 325 20.96 -6.50 11.25
N ASP A 326 21.62 -5.35 11.39
CA ASP A 326 21.45 -4.49 12.57
C ASP A 326 20.03 -3.89 12.57
N THR A 327 19.32 -4.07 13.67
CA THR A 327 17.94 -3.63 13.85
C THR A 327 17.80 -2.33 14.64
N ASN A 328 18.89 -1.59 14.81
CA ASN A 328 18.82 -0.25 15.39
C ASN A 328 17.96 0.68 14.51
N GLY A 329 16.93 1.29 15.08
CA GLY A 329 15.93 2.05 14.31
C GLY A 329 16.51 3.26 13.59
N ASP A 330 17.46 3.97 14.19
CA ASP A 330 18.11 5.13 13.53
C ASP A 330 18.86 4.66 12.28
N LYS A 331 19.61 3.55 12.38
CA LYS A 331 20.34 2.96 11.24
C LYS A 331 19.39 2.46 10.15
N LEU A 332 18.27 1.85 10.54
CA LEU A 332 17.27 1.36 9.60
C LEU A 332 16.61 2.51 8.83
N ILE A 333 16.24 3.60 9.50
CA ILE A 333 15.69 4.79 8.83
C ILE A 333 16.70 5.39 7.86
N GLU A 334 17.97 5.55 8.27
CA GLU A 334 19.02 6.05 7.35
C GLU A 334 19.25 5.09 6.17
N ALA A 335 19.15 3.79 6.40
CA ALA A 335 19.27 2.81 5.33
C ALA A 335 18.09 2.87 4.33
N MET A 336 16.88 3.26 4.76
CA MET A 336 15.71 3.39 3.91
C MET A 336 15.71 4.66 3.05
N LYS A 337 16.28 5.76 3.56
CA LYS A 337 16.34 7.04 2.85
C LYS A 337 17.10 6.94 1.54
N GLY A 338 16.57 7.56 0.49
CA GLY A 338 17.20 7.65 -0.83
C GLY A 338 17.29 6.33 -1.59
N GLN A 339 16.71 5.24 -1.09
CA GLN A 339 16.63 3.98 -1.85
C GLN A 339 15.82 4.16 -3.13
N LYS A 340 16.23 3.44 -4.18
CA LYS A 340 15.60 3.46 -5.51
C LYS A 340 15.53 2.04 -6.03
N TRP A 341 14.40 1.67 -6.62
CA TRP A 341 14.25 0.35 -7.24
C TRP A 341 13.16 0.36 -8.30
N GLU A 342 13.16 -0.67 -9.14
CA GLU A 342 12.08 -0.97 -10.05
C GLU A 342 10.98 -1.74 -9.32
N SER A 343 9.76 -1.30 -9.44
CA SER A 343 8.56 -1.87 -8.82
C SER A 343 7.58 -2.34 -9.91
N PRO A 344 6.60 -3.20 -9.62
CA PRO A 344 5.51 -3.48 -10.55
C PRO A 344 4.79 -2.24 -11.10
N ARG A 345 4.88 -1.11 -10.41
CA ARG A 345 4.33 0.19 -10.84
C ARG A 345 5.33 1.10 -11.57
N GLY A 346 6.51 0.58 -11.95
CA GLY A 346 7.60 1.36 -12.53
C GLY A 346 8.62 1.84 -11.50
N PRO A 347 9.53 2.76 -11.88
CA PRO A 347 10.61 3.22 -11.01
C PRO A 347 10.10 4.03 -9.83
N ILE A 348 10.60 3.72 -8.64
CA ILE A 348 10.26 4.43 -7.41
C ILE A 348 11.49 4.72 -6.57
N SER A 349 11.37 5.71 -5.68
CA SER A 349 12.40 6.00 -4.68
C SER A 349 11.79 6.57 -3.41
N ILE A 350 12.55 6.47 -2.31
CA ILE A 350 12.25 7.14 -1.05
C ILE A 350 12.98 8.49 -1.02
N ASP A 351 12.25 9.57 -0.92
CA ASP A 351 12.83 10.91 -0.80
C ASP A 351 13.68 10.98 0.48
N PRO A 352 14.97 11.35 0.39
CA PRO A 352 15.87 11.34 1.54
C PRO A 352 15.50 12.38 2.61
N GLU A 353 14.83 13.45 2.25
CA GLU A 353 14.47 14.54 3.17
C GLU A 353 13.12 14.27 3.85
N THR A 354 12.11 13.93 3.04
CA THR A 354 10.73 13.77 3.52
C THR A 354 10.40 12.33 3.93
N ARG A 355 11.20 11.34 3.52
CA ARG A 355 10.97 9.90 3.69
C ARG A 355 9.68 9.41 3.00
N ASP A 356 9.19 10.21 2.08
CA ASP A 356 8.01 9.91 1.29
C ASP A 356 8.36 9.25 -0.04
N ILE A 357 7.37 8.61 -0.65
CA ILE A 357 7.53 7.96 -1.96
C ILE A 357 7.64 9.00 -3.07
N VAL A 358 8.59 8.81 -3.97
CA VAL A 358 8.69 9.48 -5.26
C VAL A 358 8.44 8.43 -6.34
N GLN A 359 7.45 8.65 -7.19
CA GLN A 359 6.95 7.63 -8.12
C GLN A 359 6.33 8.26 -9.36
N ASN A 360 6.13 7.46 -10.39
CA ASN A 360 5.33 7.88 -11.52
C ASN A 360 3.85 7.90 -11.15
N ILE A 361 3.13 8.87 -11.73
CA ILE A 361 1.68 8.93 -11.70
C ILE A 361 1.18 8.84 -13.15
N TYR A 362 0.26 7.94 -13.37
CA TYR A 362 -0.30 7.65 -14.69
C TYR A 362 -1.72 8.20 -14.80
N ILE A 363 -2.04 8.85 -15.93
CA ILE A 363 -3.44 9.07 -16.28
C ILE A 363 -3.94 7.79 -16.94
N ARG A 364 -5.02 7.25 -16.38
CA ARG A 364 -5.60 5.97 -16.76
C ARG A 364 -7.07 6.16 -17.14
N LYS A 365 -7.54 5.37 -18.09
CA LYS A 365 -8.95 5.30 -18.46
C LYS A 365 -9.45 3.87 -18.32
N VAL A 366 -10.64 3.68 -17.76
CA VAL A 366 -11.24 2.37 -17.71
C VAL A 366 -11.71 1.97 -19.11
N GLU A 367 -11.15 0.88 -19.60
CA GLU A 367 -11.45 0.28 -20.91
C GLU A 367 -11.68 -1.23 -20.77
N LYS A 368 -12.36 -1.81 -21.75
CA LYS A 368 -12.54 -3.26 -21.85
C LYS A 368 -11.44 -3.83 -22.75
N VAL A 369 -10.60 -4.70 -22.18
CA VAL A 369 -9.52 -5.39 -22.88
C VAL A 369 -9.76 -6.89 -22.75
N ASP A 370 -9.90 -7.59 -23.86
CA ASP A 370 -10.16 -9.04 -23.89
C ASP A 370 -11.35 -9.48 -23.01
N GLY A 371 -12.38 -8.63 -22.94
CA GLY A 371 -13.59 -8.88 -22.17
C GLY A 371 -13.52 -8.52 -20.68
N GLU A 372 -12.37 -8.17 -20.15
CA GLU A 372 -12.18 -7.68 -18.77
C GLU A 372 -12.01 -6.15 -18.72
N LEU A 373 -12.40 -5.53 -17.61
CA LEU A 373 -12.17 -4.11 -17.36
C LEU A 373 -10.75 -3.89 -16.84
N TYR A 374 -10.06 -2.91 -17.42
CA TYR A 374 -8.72 -2.49 -17.01
C TYR A 374 -8.62 -0.96 -16.92
N ASN A 375 -7.77 -0.48 -16.02
CA ASN A 375 -7.30 0.89 -16.01
C ASN A 375 -6.16 1.03 -17.02
N VAL A 376 -6.44 1.44 -18.26
CA VAL A 376 -5.45 1.56 -19.33
C VAL A 376 -4.72 2.90 -19.21
N GLU A 377 -3.41 2.85 -19.05
CA GLU A 377 -2.55 4.03 -18.94
C GLU A 377 -2.35 4.68 -20.31
N PHE A 378 -2.47 6.02 -20.40
CA PHE A 378 -2.26 6.74 -21.65
C PHE A 378 -1.41 8.02 -21.51
N ALA A 379 -1.04 8.41 -20.28
CA ALA A 379 -0.07 9.46 -20.03
C ALA A 379 0.69 9.19 -18.73
N THR A 380 1.97 9.59 -18.67
CA THR A 380 2.87 9.37 -17.53
C THR A 380 3.41 10.71 -17.05
N PHE A 381 3.41 10.90 -15.74
CA PHE A 381 4.10 11.98 -15.03
C PHE A 381 5.18 11.34 -14.17
N GLU A 382 6.43 11.60 -14.56
CA GLU A 382 7.57 10.89 -13.96
C GLU A 382 8.03 11.52 -12.64
N ALA A 383 8.50 10.67 -11.73
CA ALA A 383 9.17 11.04 -10.48
C ALA A 383 8.43 12.12 -9.67
N VAL A 384 7.10 11.97 -9.56
CA VAL A 384 6.24 12.91 -8.86
C VAL A 384 6.51 12.84 -7.36
N LYS A 385 6.89 13.96 -6.76
CA LYS A 385 7.01 14.14 -5.32
C LYS A 385 5.67 14.54 -4.69
N ASP A 386 5.56 14.36 -3.38
CA ASP A 386 4.42 14.87 -2.63
C ASP A 386 4.45 16.41 -2.55
N LEU A 387 3.51 17.08 -3.21
CA LEU A 387 3.37 18.53 -3.18
C LEU A 387 2.70 19.06 -1.90
N GLY A 388 2.13 18.17 -1.09
CA GLY A 388 1.49 18.51 0.17
C GLY A 388 2.44 18.67 1.35
N LYS A 389 3.76 18.55 1.13
CA LYS A 389 4.74 18.79 2.20
C LYS A 389 4.85 20.26 2.55
N THR A 390 4.78 20.55 3.83
CA THR A 390 5.09 21.90 4.33
C THR A 390 6.54 22.23 4.01
N LYS A 391 6.76 23.29 3.24
CA LYS A 391 8.11 23.81 3.04
C LYS A 391 8.64 24.26 4.40
N LYS A 392 9.69 23.60 4.87
CA LYS A 392 10.43 24.04 6.06
C LYS A 392 11.25 25.27 5.74
#